data_c3df2e522d7bebce99bc8871986448dd
#
_entry.id   c3df2e522d7bebce99bc8871986448dd
#
_cell.length_a   1.000
_cell.length_b   1.000
_cell.length_c   1.000
_cell.angle_alpha   90.00
_cell.angle_beta   90.00
_cell.angle_gamma   90.00
#
_symmetry.space_group_name_H-M   'P 1'
#
loop_
_entity.id
_entity.type
_entity.pdbx_description
1 polymer ?
#
loop_
_entity_poly.entity_id
_entity_poly.type
_entity_poly.pdbx_seq_one_letter_code
_entity_poly.pdbx_strand_id
1 'polypeptide(L)'
;MTVQWAWTLILVASAAPAFSQEAADPPGSDSARVDEVLTRLQHRSDDLKDIRCEVRFVEDDKINLTQRSKFGEILFLMTKPNPHFLIHFQKTETDGVLGKQEWYMFDGQWLYQAVERTAQVTKQEVARPDKEFDLFDLEKAPFPLPFGQKRETILRNFDVTLATPAPGDPADTDHLICKPKPDSRLYRKYERLDLFVHRNIHLPSRIVVTKNGGLEINTADFPDLSEKSINAGVKSKDFDKPAAWKKYKEVVEELIPDDESP
;
A
#
# COMPACT_ATOMS: atom_id res chain seq x y z
N MET A 1 85.28 20.42 -19.79
CA MET A 1 83.96 21.07 -19.91
C MET A 1 82.97 20.03 -19.40
N THR A 2 82.60 20.13 -18.15
CA THR A 2 81.66 19.17 -17.44
C THR A 2 80.35 19.90 -17.22
N VAL A 3 79.29 19.39 -17.85
CA VAL A 3 77.89 19.91 -17.71
C VAL A 3 77.20 19.10 -16.62
N GLN A 4 76.86 19.80 -15.53
CA GLN A 4 76.19 19.31 -14.38
C GLN A 4 74.67 19.45 -14.57
N TRP A 5 73.91 18.37 -14.58
CA TRP A 5 72.45 18.34 -14.63
C TRP A 5 71.89 18.30 -13.21
N ALA A 6 71.20 19.37 -12.80
CA ALA A 6 70.49 19.44 -11.53
C ALA A 6 69.06 18.85 -11.72
N TRP A 7 68.76 17.78 -10.98
CA TRP A 7 67.41 17.22 -10.91
C TRP A 7 66.60 17.94 -9.83
N THR A 8 65.60 18.66 -10.23
CA THR A 8 64.63 19.27 -9.31
C THR A 8 63.55 18.25 -9.01
N LEU A 9 63.47 17.75 -7.78
CA LEU A 9 62.39 16.91 -7.27
C LEU A 9 61.13 17.76 -6.98
N ILE A 10 60.10 17.61 -7.79
CA ILE A 10 58.79 18.17 -7.52
C ILE A 10 58.03 17.19 -6.62
N LEU A 11 57.83 17.54 -5.35
CA LEU A 11 56.96 16.82 -4.42
C LEU A 11 55.51 17.20 -4.76
N VAL A 12 54.78 16.25 -5.40
CA VAL A 12 53.32 16.37 -5.59
C VAL A 12 52.67 15.85 -4.31
N ALA A 13 52.14 16.76 -3.50
CA ALA A 13 51.31 16.44 -2.35
C ALA A 13 49.94 15.98 -2.86
N SER A 14 49.67 14.68 -2.82
CA SER A 14 48.35 14.10 -3.07
C SER A 14 47.44 14.40 -1.89
N ALA A 15 46.55 15.38 -2.04
CA ALA A 15 45.40 15.55 -1.13
C ALA A 15 44.39 14.42 -1.41
N ALA A 16 44.30 13.44 -0.50
CA ALA A 16 43.25 12.46 -0.52
C ALA A 16 41.90 13.15 -0.16
N PRO A 17 40.82 12.91 -0.92
CA PRO A 17 39.52 13.42 -0.52
C PRO A 17 39.13 12.73 0.79
N ALA A 18 38.84 13.50 1.83
CA ALA A 18 38.21 13.03 3.04
C ALA A 18 36.82 12.57 2.68
N PHE A 19 36.62 11.26 2.60
CA PHE A 19 35.27 10.67 2.64
C PHE A 19 34.70 10.99 4.02
N SER A 20 33.75 11.90 4.07
CA SER A 20 32.91 12.09 5.24
C SER A 20 32.18 10.80 5.48
N GLN A 21 32.61 10.03 6.47
CA GLN A 21 31.91 8.89 7.00
C GLN A 21 30.63 9.44 7.61
N GLU A 22 29.52 9.28 6.90
CA GLU A 22 28.19 9.51 7.42
C GLU A 22 28.05 8.64 8.67
N ALA A 23 27.94 9.29 9.82
CA ALA A 23 27.86 8.59 11.10
C ALA A 23 26.62 7.70 11.07
N ALA A 24 26.83 6.38 11.12
CA ALA A 24 25.75 5.43 11.31
C ALA A 24 25.04 5.79 12.63
N ASP A 25 23.75 6.03 12.55
CA ASP A 25 22.92 6.29 13.73
C ASP A 25 23.09 5.16 14.77
N PRO A 26 23.10 5.45 16.07
CA PRO A 26 23.29 4.44 17.08
C PRO A 26 22.19 3.36 17.01
N PRO A 27 22.54 2.07 17.20
CA PRO A 27 21.56 0.98 17.19
C PRO A 27 20.53 1.21 18.30
N GLY A 28 19.29 1.56 17.92
CA GLY A 28 18.20 1.98 18.80
C GLY A 28 17.42 3.20 18.25
N SER A 29 18.07 4.05 17.41
CA SER A 29 17.41 5.19 16.79
C SER A 29 16.38 4.76 15.75
N ASP A 30 16.65 3.74 14.97
CA ASP A 30 15.74 3.23 13.93
C ASP A 30 14.48 2.61 14.51
N SER A 31 14.59 1.83 15.58
CA SER A 31 13.42 1.25 16.25
C SER A 31 12.51 2.34 16.85
N ALA A 32 13.09 3.39 17.47
CA ALA A 32 12.32 4.50 18.01
C ALA A 32 11.63 5.31 16.88
N ARG A 33 12.30 5.51 15.75
CA ARG A 33 11.72 6.19 14.58
C ARG A 33 10.62 5.38 13.93
N VAL A 34 10.78 4.06 13.79
CA VAL A 34 9.71 3.15 13.31
C VAL A 34 8.49 3.27 14.21
N ASP A 35 8.70 3.23 15.53
CA ASP A 35 7.62 3.34 16.52
C ASP A 35 6.89 4.69 16.42
N GLU A 36 7.62 5.77 16.24
CA GLU A 36 7.07 7.10 16.05
C GLU A 36 6.21 7.19 14.77
N VAL A 37 6.70 6.67 13.65
CA VAL A 37 5.96 6.67 12.36
C VAL A 37 4.68 5.84 12.50
N LEU A 38 4.75 4.64 13.08
CA LEU A 38 3.58 3.77 13.27
C LEU A 38 2.57 4.37 14.26
N THR A 39 3.03 5.07 15.29
CA THR A 39 2.16 5.75 16.24
C THR A 39 1.41 6.90 15.58
N ARG A 40 2.08 7.72 14.77
CA ARG A 40 1.45 8.79 14.00
C ARG A 40 0.44 8.26 12.98
N LEU A 41 0.80 7.18 12.28
CA LEU A 41 -0.10 6.48 11.36
C LEU A 41 -1.36 6.00 12.07
N GLN A 42 -1.25 5.39 13.24
CA GLN A 42 -2.38 4.93 14.03
C GLN A 42 -3.27 6.10 14.48
N HIS A 43 -2.70 7.15 15.08
CA HIS A 43 -3.47 8.32 15.51
C HIS A 43 -4.23 8.94 14.34
N ARG A 44 -3.60 9.05 13.17
CA ARG A 44 -4.27 9.56 11.97
C ARG A 44 -5.42 8.65 11.53
N SER A 45 -5.22 7.34 11.62
CA SER A 45 -6.26 6.35 11.30
C SER A 45 -7.44 6.40 12.28
N ASP A 46 -7.18 6.63 13.57
CA ASP A 46 -8.22 6.76 14.60
C ASP A 46 -9.09 8.01 14.40
N ASP A 47 -8.52 9.09 13.86
CA ASP A 47 -9.21 10.35 13.55
C ASP A 47 -9.92 10.34 12.18
N LEU A 48 -9.74 9.26 11.41
CA LEU A 48 -10.25 9.15 10.06
C LEU A 48 -11.75 8.86 10.05
N LYS A 49 -12.53 9.75 9.45
CA LYS A 49 -13.97 9.56 9.21
C LYS A 49 -14.25 9.14 7.79
N ASP A 50 -13.58 9.75 6.84
CA ASP A 50 -13.72 9.45 5.43
C ASP A 50 -12.44 9.83 4.64
N ILE A 51 -12.28 9.20 3.48
CA ILE A 51 -11.25 9.55 2.48
C ILE A 51 -11.88 9.55 1.10
N ARG A 52 -11.42 10.50 0.28
CA ARG A 52 -11.62 10.51 -1.18
C ARG A 52 -10.30 10.90 -1.82
N CYS A 53 -9.68 10.00 -2.56
CA CYS A 53 -8.47 10.30 -3.32
C CYS A 53 -8.36 9.45 -4.59
N GLU A 54 -7.48 9.89 -5.49
CA GLU A 54 -7.11 9.10 -6.66
C GLU A 54 -6.30 7.86 -6.24
N VAL A 55 -6.41 6.80 -7.03
CA VAL A 55 -5.60 5.60 -6.90
C VAL A 55 -5.05 5.19 -8.25
N ARG A 56 -3.75 4.94 -8.30
CA ARG A 56 -3.07 4.24 -9.37
C ARG A 56 -2.61 2.90 -8.85
N PHE A 57 -3.05 1.80 -9.46
CA PHE A 57 -2.66 0.46 -9.07
C PHE A 57 -1.94 -0.24 -10.21
N VAL A 58 -0.75 -0.76 -9.95
CA VAL A 58 0.07 -1.46 -10.93
C VAL A 58 0.33 -2.87 -10.45
N GLU A 59 -0.01 -3.84 -11.26
CA GLU A 59 0.30 -5.27 -11.11
C GLU A 59 1.41 -5.62 -12.10
N ASP A 60 2.59 -5.95 -11.59
CA ASP A 60 3.74 -6.41 -12.39
C ASP A 60 3.95 -7.90 -12.14
N ASP A 61 3.59 -8.72 -13.12
CA ASP A 61 3.73 -10.18 -13.11
C ASP A 61 4.92 -10.58 -14.01
N LYS A 62 6.04 -10.85 -13.38
CA LYS A 62 7.27 -11.26 -14.06
C LYS A 62 7.24 -12.70 -14.54
N ILE A 63 6.32 -13.53 -14.02
CA ILE A 63 6.13 -14.91 -14.46
C ILE A 63 5.51 -14.92 -15.85
N ASN A 64 4.42 -14.13 -16.04
CA ASN A 64 3.69 -14.03 -17.28
C ASN A 64 4.21 -12.89 -18.19
N LEU A 65 5.19 -12.11 -17.72
CA LEU A 65 5.74 -10.93 -18.40
C LEU A 65 4.65 -9.92 -18.75
N THR A 66 3.69 -9.71 -17.84
CA THR A 66 2.58 -8.78 -18.03
C THR A 66 2.61 -7.67 -17.00
N GLN A 67 2.27 -6.46 -17.45
CA GLN A 67 2.05 -5.32 -16.56
C GLN A 67 0.65 -4.78 -16.75
N ARG A 68 -0.10 -4.69 -15.67
CA ARG A 68 -1.45 -4.13 -15.65
C ARG A 68 -1.50 -2.89 -14.79
N SER A 69 -1.95 -1.80 -15.37
CA SER A 69 -2.16 -0.52 -14.69
C SER A 69 -3.64 -0.20 -14.61
N LYS A 70 -4.09 0.25 -13.44
CA LYS A 70 -5.47 0.64 -13.16
C LYS A 70 -5.46 2.04 -12.56
N PHE A 71 -6.34 2.92 -13.02
CA PHE A 71 -6.45 4.30 -12.57
C PHE A 71 -7.89 4.60 -12.19
N GLY A 72 -8.08 5.23 -11.06
CA GLY A 72 -9.42 5.54 -10.57
C GLY A 72 -9.41 6.32 -9.27
N GLU A 73 -10.48 6.15 -8.50
CA GLU A 73 -10.60 6.77 -7.17
C GLU A 73 -10.90 5.73 -6.10
N ILE A 74 -10.52 6.04 -4.87
CA ILE A 74 -10.91 5.31 -3.66
C ILE A 74 -11.75 6.23 -2.78
N LEU A 75 -12.88 5.70 -2.33
CA LEU A 75 -13.73 6.27 -1.30
C LEU A 75 -13.71 5.35 -0.08
N PHE A 76 -13.62 5.95 1.08
CA PHE A 76 -13.76 5.25 2.35
C PHE A 76 -14.65 6.08 3.27
N LEU A 77 -15.49 5.42 4.04
CA LEU A 77 -16.35 6.05 5.04
C LEU A 77 -16.41 5.16 6.29
N MET A 78 -15.97 5.70 7.42
CA MET A 78 -16.10 5.04 8.70
C MET A 78 -17.55 5.08 9.16
N THR A 79 -18.19 3.94 9.23
CA THR A 79 -19.56 3.73 9.71
C THR A 79 -19.59 2.61 10.74
N LYS A 80 -20.68 2.50 11.48
CA LYS A 80 -20.91 1.40 12.44
C LYS A 80 -22.03 0.50 11.92
N PRO A 81 -21.95 -0.82 12.12
CA PRO A 81 -20.87 -1.54 12.78
C PRO A 81 -19.59 -1.65 11.95
N ASN A 82 -19.67 -1.58 10.62
CA ASN A 82 -18.55 -1.78 9.70
C ASN A 82 -18.38 -0.58 8.77
N PRO A 83 -17.14 -0.24 8.36
CA PRO A 83 -16.89 0.83 7.40
C PRO A 83 -17.39 0.45 6.00
N HIS A 84 -17.49 1.46 5.12
CA HIS A 84 -17.72 1.27 3.68
C HIS A 84 -16.47 1.65 2.90
N PHE A 85 -16.20 0.97 1.80
CA PHE A 85 -15.23 1.44 0.82
C PHE A 85 -15.72 1.19 -0.62
N LEU A 86 -15.21 2.00 -1.54
CA LEU A 86 -15.36 1.84 -2.97
C LEU A 86 -14.03 2.16 -3.63
N ILE A 87 -13.53 1.24 -4.45
CA ILE A 87 -12.45 1.50 -5.39
C ILE A 87 -13.06 1.39 -6.79
N HIS A 88 -13.05 2.48 -7.55
CA HIS A 88 -13.54 2.51 -8.91
C HIS A 88 -12.40 2.78 -9.87
N PHE A 89 -11.92 1.74 -10.54
CA PHE A 89 -10.96 1.87 -11.62
C PHE A 89 -11.68 2.23 -12.91
N GLN A 90 -11.62 3.50 -13.28
CA GLN A 90 -12.27 4.07 -14.46
C GLN A 90 -11.51 3.71 -15.74
N LYS A 91 -10.20 3.51 -15.64
CA LYS A 91 -9.32 3.12 -16.74
C LYS A 91 -8.45 1.95 -16.29
N THR A 92 -8.41 0.90 -17.11
CA THR A 92 -7.44 -0.21 -16.99
C THR A 92 -6.62 -0.31 -18.25
N GLU A 93 -5.38 -0.79 -18.12
CA GLU A 93 -4.47 -0.97 -19.23
C GLU A 93 -3.61 -2.22 -18.95
N THR A 94 -3.48 -3.11 -19.93
CA THR A 94 -2.61 -4.29 -19.84
C THR A 94 -1.70 -4.28 -21.06
N ASP A 95 -0.39 -4.18 -20.84
CA ASP A 95 0.64 -4.14 -21.90
C ASP A 95 0.31 -3.12 -23.02
N GLY A 96 -0.15 -1.92 -22.61
CA GLY A 96 -0.54 -0.85 -23.53
C GLY A 96 -1.94 -0.96 -24.12
N VAL A 97 -2.69 -2.04 -23.86
CA VAL A 97 -4.06 -2.23 -24.34
C VAL A 97 -5.06 -1.73 -23.32
N LEU A 98 -5.92 -0.78 -23.71
CA LEU A 98 -6.98 -0.24 -22.87
C LEU A 98 -8.04 -1.31 -22.57
N GLY A 99 -8.37 -1.44 -21.29
CA GLY A 99 -9.42 -2.30 -20.80
C GLY A 99 -10.68 -1.53 -20.38
N LYS A 100 -11.55 -2.21 -19.68
CA LYS A 100 -12.84 -1.72 -19.19
C LYS A 100 -12.77 -1.40 -17.70
N GLN A 101 -13.82 -0.77 -17.19
CA GLN A 101 -13.92 -0.37 -15.78
C GLN A 101 -14.05 -1.57 -14.85
N GLU A 102 -13.54 -1.40 -13.62
CA GLU A 102 -13.65 -2.36 -12.53
C GLU A 102 -14.00 -1.65 -11.23
N TRP A 103 -14.79 -2.30 -10.41
CA TRP A 103 -15.20 -1.80 -9.11
C TRP A 103 -14.97 -2.85 -8.04
N TYR A 104 -14.52 -2.40 -6.89
CA TYR A 104 -14.45 -3.15 -5.64
C TYR A 104 -15.18 -2.32 -4.58
N MET A 105 -16.25 -2.84 -4.03
CA MET A 105 -17.09 -2.12 -3.07
C MET A 105 -17.41 -3.00 -1.88
N PHE A 106 -17.33 -2.44 -0.69
CA PHE A 106 -17.80 -3.06 0.54
C PHE A 106 -18.85 -2.16 1.19
N ASP A 107 -20.02 -2.73 1.46
CA ASP A 107 -21.18 -2.01 2.00
C ASP A 107 -21.41 -2.24 3.50
N GLY A 108 -20.39 -2.74 4.20
CA GLY A 108 -20.47 -3.09 5.62
C GLY A 108 -20.81 -4.57 5.89
N GLN A 109 -21.26 -5.31 4.87
CA GLN A 109 -21.56 -6.74 4.95
C GLN A 109 -21.00 -7.50 3.76
N TRP A 110 -21.24 -6.99 2.56
CA TRP A 110 -20.91 -7.64 1.30
C TRP A 110 -19.75 -6.97 0.60
N LEU A 111 -18.83 -7.77 0.10
CA LEU A 111 -17.82 -7.34 -0.85
C LEU A 111 -18.33 -7.62 -2.27
N TYR A 112 -18.33 -6.60 -3.10
CA TYR A 112 -18.69 -6.66 -4.51
C TYR A 112 -17.44 -6.45 -5.37
N GLN A 113 -17.26 -7.31 -6.35
CA GLN A 113 -16.33 -7.10 -7.44
C GLN A 113 -17.11 -7.04 -8.75
N ALA A 114 -17.14 -5.89 -9.39
CA ALA A 114 -17.81 -5.73 -10.68
C ALA A 114 -16.78 -5.50 -11.79
N VAL A 115 -16.93 -6.23 -12.90
CA VAL A 115 -16.04 -6.17 -14.05
C VAL A 115 -16.86 -5.89 -15.31
N GLU A 116 -16.71 -4.69 -15.88
CA GLU A 116 -17.48 -4.28 -17.07
C GLU A 116 -17.22 -5.20 -18.26
N ARG A 117 -15.99 -5.69 -18.44
CA ARG A 117 -15.61 -6.55 -19.56
C ARG A 117 -16.42 -7.82 -19.65
N THR A 118 -16.76 -8.41 -18.50
CA THR A 118 -17.55 -9.66 -18.40
C THR A 118 -19.02 -9.38 -18.11
N ALA A 119 -19.40 -8.12 -17.87
CA ALA A 119 -20.72 -7.72 -17.39
C ALA A 119 -21.16 -8.58 -16.19
N GLN A 120 -20.27 -8.76 -15.21
CA GLN A 120 -20.49 -9.60 -14.03
C GLN A 120 -20.25 -8.81 -12.75
N VAL A 121 -21.08 -9.06 -11.74
CA VAL A 121 -20.88 -8.65 -10.35
C VAL A 121 -20.76 -9.92 -9.51
N THR A 122 -19.58 -10.15 -8.94
CA THR A 122 -19.41 -11.17 -7.90
C THR A 122 -19.68 -10.52 -6.54
N LYS A 123 -20.47 -11.18 -5.72
CA LYS A 123 -20.88 -10.71 -4.40
C LYS A 123 -20.52 -11.78 -3.38
N GLN A 124 -19.72 -11.42 -2.38
CA GLN A 124 -19.30 -12.30 -1.30
C GLN A 124 -19.68 -11.71 0.04
N GLU A 125 -20.34 -12.48 0.90
CA GLU A 125 -20.57 -12.07 2.27
C GLU A 125 -19.27 -12.20 3.06
N VAL A 126 -18.77 -11.10 3.64
CA VAL A 126 -17.49 -11.08 4.38
C VAL A 126 -17.64 -10.62 5.83
N ALA A 127 -18.76 -9.99 6.16
CA ALA A 127 -19.09 -9.58 7.51
C ALA A 127 -20.53 -9.96 7.85
N ARG A 128 -20.80 -10.21 9.13
CA ARG A 128 -22.17 -10.41 9.62
C ARG A 128 -22.71 -9.09 10.17
N PRO A 129 -24.02 -8.80 9.99
CA PRO A 129 -24.61 -7.55 10.46
C PRO A 129 -24.49 -7.29 11.96
N ASP A 130 -24.34 -8.37 12.74
CA ASP A 130 -24.29 -8.39 14.22
C ASP A 130 -22.87 -8.44 14.79
N LYS A 131 -21.85 -8.51 13.93
CA LYS A 131 -20.45 -8.60 14.34
C LYS A 131 -19.62 -7.50 13.70
N GLU A 132 -18.82 -6.86 14.53
CA GLU A 132 -17.74 -5.98 14.04
C GLU A 132 -16.76 -6.83 13.20
N PHE A 133 -16.50 -6.38 11.99
CA PHE A 133 -15.52 -6.96 11.10
C PHE A 133 -14.34 -5.98 10.98
N ASP A 134 -13.15 -6.44 11.35
CA ASP A 134 -11.96 -5.62 11.17
C ASP A 134 -11.50 -5.68 9.71
N LEU A 135 -11.99 -4.74 8.92
CA LEU A 135 -11.62 -4.59 7.51
C LEU A 135 -10.12 -4.30 7.31
N PHE A 136 -9.45 -3.87 8.36
CA PHE A 136 -8.03 -3.52 8.35
C PHE A 136 -7.13 -4.66 8.85
N ASP A 137 -7.70 -5.76 9.32
CA ASP A 137 -6.94 -6.96 9.65
C ASP A 137 -6.43 -7.62 8.36
N LEU A 138 -5.13 -7.47 8.10
CA LEU A 138 -4.46 -8.00 6.90
C LEU A 138 -4.55 -9.52 6.77
N GLU A 139 -4.82 -10.24 7.86
CA GLU A 139 -5.00 -11.69 7.84
C GLU A 139 -6.40 -12.09 7.35
N LYS A 140 -7.42 -11.35 7.77
CA LYS A 140 -8.83 -11.69 7.60
C LYS A 140 -9.52 -10.89 6.50
N ALA A 141 -9.06 -9.65 6.27
CA ALA A 141 -9.69 -8.79 5.28
C ALA A 141 -9.47 -9.35 3.86
N PRO A 142 -10.52 -9.40 3.05
CA PRO A 142 -10.41 -9.88 1.66
C PRO A 142 -9.60 -8.92 0.79
N PHE A 143 -9.45 -7.67 1.22
CA PHE A 143 -8.72 -6.62 0.51
C PHE A 143 -7.89 -5.80 1.49
N PRO A 144 -6.54 -5.73 1.35
CA PRO A 144 -5.70 -4.92 2.21
C PRO A 144 -5.92 -3.44 1.89
N LEU A 145 -6.69 -2.74 2.75
CA LEU A 145 -6.84 -1.30 2.64
C LEU A 145 -5.58 -0.59 3.19
N PRO A 146 -5.12 0.47 2.54
CA PRO A 146 -3.93 1.18 2.95
C PRO A 146 -4.12 2.07 4.18
N PHE A 147 -5.36 2.22 4.65
CA PHE A 147 -5.74 3.10 5.76
C PHE A 147 -6.29 2.28 6.92
N GLY A 148 -6.19 2.80 8.15
CA GLY A 148 -6.79 2.19 9.32
C GLY A 148 -5.97 1.07 9.98
N GLN A 149 -4.74 0.85 9.55
CA GLN A 149 -3.87 -0.17 10.15
C GLN A 149 -3.49 0.20 11.58
N LYS A 150 -3.66 -0.74 12.51
CA LYS A 150 -3.24 -0.56 13.90
C LYS A 150 -1.76 -0.91 14.04
N ARG A 151 -1.02 -0.07 14.78
CA ARG A 151 0.41 -0.29 15.07
C ARG A 151 0.67 -1.71 15.61
N GLU A 152 -0.15 -2.16 16.56
CA GLU A 152 -0.01 -3.48 17.16
C GLU A 152 -0.19 -4.62 16.15
N THR A 153 -1.12 -4.48 15.21
CA THR A 153 -1.36 -5.46 14.15
C THR A 153 -0.17 -5.54 13.20
N ILE A 154 0.40 -4.38 12.83
CA ILE A 154 1.61 -4.33 12.00
C ILE A 154 2.77 -5.01 12.74
N LEU A 155 3.06 -4.62 13.97
CA LEU A 155 4.19 -5.16 14.74
C LEU A 155 4.00 -6.63 15.15
N ARG A 156 2.77 -7.11 15.28
CA ARG A 156 2.49 -8.53 15.50
C ARG A 156 2.86 -9.36 14.28
N ASN A 157 2.55 -8.88 13.07
CA ASN A 157 2.67 -9.65 11.84
C ASN A 157 4.00 -9.46 11.12
N PHE A 158 4.69 -8.34 11.36
CA PHE A 158 5.88 -7.97 10.59
C PHE A 158 7.06 -7.56 11.48
N ASP A 159 8.25 -7.88 11.01
CA ASP A 159 9.48 -7.20 11.40
C ASP A 159 9.58 -5.94 10.55
N VAL A 160 9.59 -4.77 11.22
CA VAL A 160 9.54 -3.46 10.55
C VAL A 160 10.86 -2.74 10.69
N THR A 161 11.39 -2.24 9.57
CA THR A 161 12.61 -1.42 9.54
C THR A 161 12.35 -0.14 8.76
N LEU A 162 13.08 0.93 9.09
CA LEU A 162 13.08 2.17 8.31
C LEU A 162 14.14 2.07 7.21
N ALA A 163 13.75 2.34 5.97
CA ALA A 163 14.69 2.39 4.86
C ALA A 163 15.31 3.78 4.71
N THR A 164 16.56 3.81 4.24
CA THR A 164 17.14 5.06 3.74
C THR A 164 16.42 5.48 2.47
N PRO A 165 16.04 6.78 2.33
CA PRO A 165 15.39 7.28 1.13
C PRO A 165 16.16 6.93 -0.13
N ALA A 166 15.48 6.45 -1.16
CA ALA A 166 16.06 6.04 -2.43
C ALA A 166 15.49 6.85 -3.61
N PRO A 167 16.24 6.95 -4.73
CA PRO A 167 15.70 7.54 -5.95
C PRO A 167 14.43 6.80 -6.40
N GLY A 168 13.34 7.54 -6.62
CA GLY A 168 12.03 6.99 -7.00
C GLY A 168 11.06 6.80 -5.84
N ASP A 169 11.50 6.98 -4.60
CA ASP A 169 10.59 7.06 -3.46
C ASP A 169 9.72 8.32 -3.59
N PRO A 170 8.45 8.27 -3.14
CA PRO A 170 7.62 9.46 -3.07
C PRO A 170 8.26 10.51 -2.16
N ALA A 171 8.18 11.79 -2.56
CA ALA A 171 8.70 12.88 -1.76
C ALA A 171 8.02 12.96 -0.38
N ASP A 172 8.74 13.47 0.61
CA ASP A 172 8.24 13.71 1.97
C ASP A 172 7.64 12.47 2.65
N THR A 173 8.21 11.30 2.40
CA THR A 173 7.78 10.05 3.03
C THR A 173 8.83 9.44 3.94
N ASP A 174 8.38 8.67 4.91
CA ASP A 174 9.17 7.70 5.65
C ASP A 174 8.86 6.31 5.04
N HIS A 175 9.90 5.60 4.60
CA HIS A 175 9.77 4.31 3.96
C HIS A 175 9.94 3.19 5.01
N LEU A 176 8.87 2.50 5.34
CA LEU A 176 8.86 1.33 6.21
C LEU A 176 8.90 0.05 5.38
N ILE A 177 9.88 -0.80 5.63
CA ILE A 177 9.97 -2.16 5.09
C ILE A 177 9.40 -3.12 6.13
N CYS A 178 8.30 -3.80 5.79
CA CYS A 178 7.62 -4.76 6.65
C CYS A 178 7.83 -6.17 6.09
N LYS A 179 8.64 -6.98 6.76
CA LYS A 179 8.86 -8.40 6.43
C LYS A 179 7.95 -9.26 7.30
N PRO A 180 7.10 -10.13 6.73
CA PRO A 180 6.23 -10.99 7.51
C PRO A 180 7.04 -11.90 8.45
N LYS A 181 6.61 -12.00 9.70
CA LYS A 181 7.21 -12.92 10.68
C LYS A 181 6.87 -14.36 10.33
N PRO A 182 7.76 -15.33 10.64
CA PRO A 182 7.56 -16.74 10.30
C PRO A 182 6.29 -17.37 10.92
N ASP A 183 5.85 -16.85 12.05
CA ASP A 183 4.63 -17.28 12.77
C ASP A 183 3.35 -16.56 12.32
N SER A 184 3.48 -15.52 11.49
CA SER A 184 2.34 -14.83 10.89
C SER A 184 1.74 -15.64 9.74
N ARG A 185 0.40 -15.68 9.64
CA ARG A 185 -0.30 -16.24 8.48
C ARG A 185 0.06 -15.53 7.17
N LEU A 186 0.54 -14.28 7.26
CA LEU A 186 0.98 -13.48 6.11
C LEU A 186 2.30 -13.95 5.52
N TYR A 187 3.10 -14.75 6.26
CA TYR A 187 4.40 -15.24 5.84
C TYR A 187 4.36 -16.02 4.51
N ARG A 188 3.29 -16.78 4.27
CA ARG A 188 3.08 -17.53 3.02
C ARG A 188 2.42 -16.69 1.92
N LYS A 189 1.84 -15.55 2.29
CA LYS A 189 1.05 -14.70 1.38
C LYS A 189 1.90 -13.57 0.79
N TYR A 190 2.82 -13.03 1.58
CA TYR A 190 3.66 -11.90 1.21
C TYR A 190 5.13 -12.20 1.51
N GLU A 191 6.01 -11.69 0.68
CA GLU A 191 7.45 -11.67 0.95
C GLU A 191 7.84 -10.37 1.64
N ARG A 192 7.25 -9.25 1.19
CA ARG A 192 7.52 -7.93 1.72
C ARG A 192 6.33 -6.99 1.45
N LEU A 193 6.10 -6.13 2.40
CA LEU A 193 5.20 -4.98 2.27
C LEU A 193 6.02 -3.71 2.53
N ASP A 194 6.03 -2.77 1.58
CA ASP A 194 6.65 -1.47 1.73
C ASP A 194 5.56 -0.41 1.91
N LEU A 195 5.67 0.39 2.97
CA LEU A 195 4.78 1.50 3.26
C LEU A 195 5.55 2.82 3.16
N PHE A 196 5.13 3.70 2.26
CA PHE A 196 5.67 5.04 2.15
C PHE A 196 4.71 6.00 2.85
N VAL A 197 4.96 6.27 4.13
CA VAL A 197 4.09 7.09 4.99
C VAL A 197 4.45 8.55 4.81
N HIS A 198 3.51 9.36 4.34
CA HIS A 198 3.72 10.80 4.15
C HIS A 198 3.89 11.50 5.50
N ARG A 199 5.00 12.24 5.67
CA ARG A 199 5.44 12.81 6.96
C ARG A 199 4.46 13.81 7.57
N ASN A 200 3.72 14.56 6.76
CA ASN A 200 2.76 15.55 7.26
C ASN A 200 1.35 14.98 7.38
N ILE A 201 0.95 14.06 6.49
CA ILE A 201 -0.41 13.51 6.43
C ILE A 201 -0.53 12.28 7.33
N HIS A 202 0.58 11.59 7.58
CA HIS A 202 0.68 10.37 8.39
C HIS A 202 -0.15 9.19 7.87
N LEU A 203 -0.41 9.17 6.55
CA LEU A 203 -1.02 8.04 5.84
C LEU A 203 -0.10 7.60 4.69
N PRO A 204 -0.18 6.34 4.25
CA PRO A 204 0.59 5.87 3.11
C PRO A 204 0.21 6.59 1.81
N SER A 205 1.18 7.20 1.13
CA SER A 205 1.03 7.74 -0.23
C SER A 205 1.37 6.70 -1.30
N ARG A 206 2.12 5.64 -0.91
CA ARG A 206 2.40 4.46 -1.74
C ARG A 206 2.49 3.22 -0.87
N ILE A 207 1.99 2.10 -1.42
CA ILE A 207 2.16 0.76 -0.85
C ILE A 207 2.67 -0.15 -1.95
N VAL A 208 3.71 -0.95 -1.64
CA VAL A 208 4.22 -1.97 -2.54
C VAL A 208 4.14 -3.32 -1.85
N VAL A 209 3.51 -4.29 -2.51
CA VAL A 209 3.40 -5.67 -2.03
C VAL A 209 4.21 -6.56 -2.95
N THR A 210 5.19 -7.24 -2.39
CA THR A 210 6.03 -8.21 -3.09
C THR A 210 5.63 -9.62 -2.69
N LYS A 211 5.43 -10.51 -3.68
CA LYS A 211 5.05 -11.91 -3.52
C LYS A 211 5.92 -12.81 -4.39
N ASN A 212 5.85 -14.12 -4.13
CA ASN A 212 6.43 -15.16 -4.98
C ASN A 212 7.90 -14.93 -5.33
N GLY A 213 8.76 -14.63 -4.34
CA GLY A 213 10.20 -14.41 -4.56
C GLY A 213 10.49 -13.16 -5.41
N GLY A 214 9.64 -12.12 -5.33
CA GLY A 214 9.81 -10.90 -6.13
C GLY A 214 9.30 -11.02 -7.57
N LEU A 215 8.59 -12.09 -7.90
CA LEU A 215 8.05 -12.33 -9.23
C LEU A 215 6.70 -11.64 -9.47
N GLU A 216 5.98 -11.32 -8.40
CA GLU A 216 4.75 -10.52 -8.44
C GLU A 216 4.92 -9.28 -7.57
N ILE A 217 4.73 -8.09 -8.15
CA ILE A 217 4.84 -6.81 -7.45
C ILE A 217 3.57 -6.01 -7.72
N ASN A 218 2.87 -5.67 -6.66
CA ASN A 218 1.67 -4.84 -6.71
C ASN A 218 1.96 -3.49 -6.05
N THR A 219 1.78 -2.40 -6.79
CA THR A 219 1.99 -1.04 -6.30
C THR A 219 0.68 -0.27 -6.31
N ALA A 220 0.31 0.29 -5.17
CA ALA A 220 -0.78 1.27 -5.05
C ALA A 220 -0.19 2.64 -4.72
N ASP A 221 -0.40 3.61 -5.60
CA ASP A 221 -0.07 5.02 -5.40
C ASP A 221 -1.34 5.83 -5.14
N PHE A 222 -1.25 6.84 -4.26
CA PHE A 222 -2.32 7.81 -3.97
C PHE A 222 -1.81 9.22 -4.27
N PRO A 223 -1.78 9.62 -5.57
CA PRO A 223 -1.01 10.77 -6.05
C PRO A 223 -1.55 12.12 -5.57
N ASP A 224 -2.82 12.22 -5.25
CA ASP A 224 -3.48 13.46 -4.77
C ASP A 224 -3.78 13.42 -3.26
N LEU A 225 -3.24 12.42 -2.54
CA LEU A 225 -3.45 12.31 -1.09
C LEU A 225 -2.95 13.58 -0.39
N SER A 226 -3.85 14.27 0.27
CA SER A 226 -3.62 15.56 0.93
C SER A 226 -4.57 15.72 2.11
N GLU A 227 -4.40 16.77 2.90
CA GLU A 227 -5.37 17.10 3.96
C GLU A 227 -6.80 17.31 3.41
N LYS A 228 -6.95 17.70 2.15
CA LYS A 228 -8.26 17.87 1.49
C LYS A 228 -8.92 16.55 1.12
N SER A 229 -8.14 15.49 0.99
CA SER A 229 -8.63 14.14 0.69
C SER A 229 -9.22 13.45 1.92
N ILE A 230 -8.92 13.96 3.12
CA ILE A 230 -9.24 13.36 4.41
C ILE A 230 -10.37 14.13 5.07
N ASN A 231 -11.37 13.41 5.58
CA ASN A 231 -12.59 13.99 6.14
C ASN A 231 -13.27 14.96 5.14
N ALA A 232 -13.24 14.55 3.86
CA ALA A 232 -13.70 15.34 2.71
C ALA A 232 -15.23 15.41 2.58
N GLY A 233 -15.95 14.74 3.47
CA GLY A 233 -17.42 14.74 3.52
C GLY A 233 -18.03 13.69 2.60
N VAL A 234 -17.40 12.54 2.44
CA VAL A 234 -17.97 11.36 1.77
C VAL A 234 -19.24 10.92 2.50
N LYS A 235 -20.26 10.54 1.76
CA LYS A 235 -21.58 10.19 2.30
C LYS A 235 -21.98 8.77 1.89
N SER A 236 -22.86 8.15 2.65
CA SER A 236 -23.36 6.79 2.36
C SER A 236 -23.90 6.63 0.94
N LYS A 237 -24.54 7.66 0.37
CA LYS A 237 -25.03 7.65 -1.02
C LYS A 237 -23.92 7.53 -2.08
N ASP A 238 -22.68 7.86 -1.73
CA ASP A 238 -21.55 7.76 -2.64
C ASP A 238 -21.15 6.29 -2.87
N PHE A 239 -21.71 5.36 -2.07
CA PHE A 239 -21.57 3.90 -2.17
C PHE A 239 -22.80 3.24 -2.81
N ASP A 240 -23.71 4.00 -3.42
CA ASP A 240 -24.82 3.42 -4.17
C ASP A 240 -24.30 2.61 -5.35
N LYS A 241 -24.89 1.44 -5.58
CA LYS A 241 -24.50 0.56 -6.69
C LYS A 241 -24.68 1.29 -8.03
N PRO A 242 -23.65 1.31 -8.89
CA PRO A 242 -23.74 1.92 -10.21
C PRO A 242 -24.91 1.38 -11.01
N ALA A 243 -25.63 2.26 -11.72
CA ALA A 243 -26.80 1.87 -12.51
C ALA A 243 -26.47 0.79 -13.58
N ALA A 244 -25.23 0.76 -14.06
CA ALA A 244 -24.75 -0.24 -15.02
C ALA A 244 -24.85 -1.67 -14.48
N TRP A 245 -24.69 -1.86 -13.16
CA TRP A 245 -24.71 -3.20 -12.53
C TRP A 245 -26.09 -3.89 -12.64
N LYS A 246 -27.18 -3.14 -12.82
CA LYS A 246 -28.52 -3.71 -13.05
C LYS A 246 -28.59 -4.63 -14.28
N LYS A 247 -27.64 -4.46 -15.21
CA LYS A 247 -27.53 -5.26 -16.44
C LYS A 247 -26.49 -6.37 -16.35
N TYR A 248 -25.74 -6.44 -15.24
CA TYR A 248 -24.67 -7.42 -15.07
C TYR A 248 -25.25 -8.71 -14.46
N LYS A 249 -24.60 -9.82 -14.78
CA LYS A 249 -24.89 -11.11 -14.13
C LYS A 249 -24.36 -11.07 -12.70
N GLU A 250 -25.24 -11.25 -11.71
CA GLU A 250 -24.82 -11.39 -10.33
C GLU A 250 -24.43 -12.86 -10.05
N VAL A 251 -23.29 -13.04 -9.39
CA VAL A 251 -22.80 -14.32 -8.87
C VAL A 251 -22.60 -14.13 -7.38
N VAL A 252 -23.21 -14.98 -6.58
CA VAL A 252 -23.09 -14.96 -5.12
C VAL A 252 -22.13 -16.05 -4.71
N GLU A 253 -21.10 -15.67 -3.95
CA GLU A 253 -20.18 -16.59 -3.29
C GLU A 253 -20.53 -16.62 -1.80
N GLU A 254 -20.85 -17.83 -1.30
CA GLU A 254 -21.14 -18.01 0.13
C GLU A 254 -19.85 -17.96 0.95
N LEU A 255 -19.95 -17.48 2.20
CA LEU A 255 -18.84 -17.57 3.15
C LEU A 255 -18.49 -19.05 3.36
N ILE A 256 -17.24 -19.41 3.13
CA ILE A 256 -16.71 -20.68 3.62
C ILE A 256 -16.62 -20.55 5.15
N PRO A 257 -17.31 -21.41 5.92
CA PRO A 257 -17.22 -21.38 7.38
C PRO A 257 -15.78 -21.51 7.83
N ASP A 258 -15.39 -20.76 8.86
CA ASP A 258 -14.02 -20.75 9.44
C ASP A 258 -13.51 -22.14 9.88
N ASP A 259 -14.42 -23.13 9.99
CA ASP A 259 -14.15 -24.49 10.47
C ASP A 259 -13.73 -25.47 9.35
N GLU A 260 -13.79 -25.07 8.08
CA GLU A 260 -13.44 -25.92 6.92
C GLU A 260 -12.20 -25.45 6.14
N SER A 261 -11.40 -24.52 6.68
CA SER A 261 -10.13 -24.17 6.07
C SER A 261 -9.07 -25.22 6.38
N PRO A 262 -8.45 -25.87 5.36
CA PRO A 262 -7.47 -26.92 5.55
C PRO A 262 -6.16 -26.43 6.17
#